data_5aaa5d5b77ec4c1adc648171301ab160
#
_entry.id   5aaa5d5b77ec4c1adc648171301ab160
#
_cell.length_a   1.000
_cell.length_b   1.000
_cell.length_c   1.000
_cell.angle_alpha   90.00
_cell.angle_beta   90.00
_cell.angle_gamma   90.00
#
_symmetry.space_group_name_H-M   'P 1'
#
loop_
_entity.id
_entity.type
_entity.pdbx_description
1 polymer ?
#
loop_
_entity_poly.entity_id
_entity_poly.type
_entity_poly.pdbx_seq_one_letter_code
_entity_poly.pdbx_strand_id
1 'polypeptide(L)'
;MTTTFDQPAALLDAVGQHLGYSDWLQIEQQRIDQFADATGDHQWIHVDPERAADGPFGKTIAHGYLTLSLANMFLPQIMQVNNVSRGVNYGCEKVRFPAPVP
;
A
#
# COMPACT_ATOMS: atom_id res chain seq x y z
N MET A 1 12.94 -7.51 -8.86
CA MET A 1 14.24 -6.84 -9.16
C MET A 1 14.13 -5.36 -8.81
N THR A 2 15.11 -4.85 -8.10
CA THR A 2 15.12 -3.47 -7.64
C THR A 2 15.95 -2.60 -8.57
N THR A 3 15.38 -1.47 -9.01
CA THR A 3 16.14 -0.47 -9.80
C THR A 3 16.80 0.50 -8.84
N THR A 4 18.12 0.70 -8.97
CA THR A 4 18.91 1.54 -8.08
C THR A 4 19.36 2.80 -8.78
N PHE A 5 19.21 3.94 -8.11
CA PHE A 5 19.66 5.24 -8.57
C PHE A 5 20.77 5.75 -7.66
N ASP A 6 21.86 6.24 -8.22
CA ASP A 6 23.02 6.68 -7.45
C ASP A 6 22.76 7.94 -6.63
N GLN A 7 21.83 8.78 -7.09
CA GLN A 7 21.47 10.03 -6.41
C GLN A 7 20.05 10.45 -6.82
N PRO A 8 19.39 11.31 -6.03
CA PRO A 8 18.01 11.72 -6.33
C PRO A 8 17.83 12.35 -7.72
N ALA A 9 18.82 13.14 -8.19
CA ALA A 9 18.71 13.78 -9.49
C ALA A 9 18.64 12.80 -10.66
N ALA A 10 19.15 11.57 -10.49
CA ALA A 10 19.07 10.54 -11.52
C ALA A 10 17.64 10.10 -11.83
N LEU A 11 16.70 10.36 -10.92
CA LEU A 11 15.27 10.05 -11.14
C LEU A 11 14.70 10.87 -12.29
N LEU A 12 15.22 12.05 -12.56
CA LEU A 12 14.75 12.90 -13.65
C LEU A 12 14.90 12.24 -15.02
N ASP A 13 15.90 11.38 -15.17
CA ASP A 13 16.16 10.68 -16.43
C ASP A 13 15.27 9.43 -16.58
N ALA A 14 14.55 9.05 -15.52
CA ALA A 14 13.71 7.86 -15.50
C ALA A 14 12.21 8.17 -15.62
N VAL A 15 11.84 9.42 -15.80
CA VAL A 15 10.45 9.83 -15.94
C VAL A 15 9.79 9.08 -17.09
N GLY A 16 8.64 8.46 -16.83
CA GLY A 16 7.91 7.67 -17.80
C GLY A 16 8.38 6.23 -17.94
N GLN A 17 9.46 5.84 -17.27
CA GLN A 17 9.95 4.45 -17.30
C GLN A 17 9.26 3.58 -16.26
N HIS A 18 9.00 2.34 -16.60
CA HIS A 18 8.54 1.32 -15.67
C HIS A 18 9.73 0.75 -14.92
N LEU A 19 9.76 0.90 -13.60
CA LEU A 19 10.93 0.54 -12.79
C LEU A 19 10.92 -0.91 -12.29
N GLY A 20 9.75 -1.55 -12.24
CA GLY A 20 9.63 -2.92 -11.79
C GLY A 20 8.37 -3.18 -10.99
N TYR A 21 8.28 -4.36 -10.39
CA TYR A 21 7.18 -4.78 -9.54
C TYR A 21 7.70 -5.20 -8.18
N SER A 22 6.88 -5.01 -7.15
CA SER A 22 7.11 -5.64 -5.86
C SER A 22 6.73 -7.12 -5.92
N ASP A 23 7.10 -7.86 -4.88
CA ASP A 23 6.55 -9.19 -4.66
C ASP A 23 5.06 -9.09 -4.32
N TRP A 24 4.32 -10.16 -4.59
CA TRP A 24 2.94 -10.26 -4.14
C TRP A 24 2.86 -10.33 -2.63
N LEU A 25 1.87 -9.67 -2.06
CA LEU A 25 1.57 -9.72 -0.63
C LEU A 25 0.11 -10.08 -0.47
N GLN A 26 -0.18 -11.17 0.23
CA GLN A 26 -1.54 -11.49 0.63
C GLN A 26 -1.87 -10.71 1.90
N ILE A 27 -2.94 -9.92 1.84
CA ILE A 27 -3.40 -9.14 2.99
C ILE A 27 -4.35 -10.02 3.80
N GLU A 28 -3.87 -10.47 4.96
CA GLU A 28 -4.65 -11.34 5.85
C GLU A 28 -5.45 -10.53 6.86
N GLN A 29 -6.47 -11.16 7.43
CA GLN A 29 -7.37 -10.51 8.40
C GLN A 29 -6.61 -9.90 9.58
N GLN A 30 -5.55 -10.56 10.06
CA GLN A 30 -4.76 -10.05 11.17
C GLN A 30 -4.18 -8.66 10.87
N ARG A 31 -3.69 -8.46 9.65
CA ARG A 31 -3.14 -7.16 9.26
C ARG A 31 -4.22 -6.09 9.20
N ILE A 32 -5.40 -6.45 8.72
CA ILE A 32 -6.56 -5.53 8.68
C ILE A 32 -6.96 -5.16 10.10
N ASP A 33 -7.04 -6.13 11.01
CA ASP A 33 -7.37 -5.88 12.41
C ASP A 33 -6.35 -4.97 13.08
N GLN A 34 -5.05 -5.18 12.81
CA GLN A 34 -3.98 -4.33 13.32
C GLN A 34 -4.10 -2.88 12.82
N PHE A 35 -4.45 -2.72 11.55
CA PHE A 35 -4.66 -1.38 10.99
C PHE A 35 -5.88 -0.71 11.63
N ALA A 36 -6.95 -1.46 11.83
CA ALA A 36 -8.14 -0.96 12.51
C ALA A 36 -7.81 -0.48 13.92
N ASP A 37 -7.01 -1.25 14.65
CA ASP A 37 -6.59 -0.88 16.01
C ASP A 37 -5.71 0.38 16.00
N ALA A 38 -4.80 0.48 15.03
CA ALA A 38 -3.87 1.60 14.95
C ALA A 38 -4.56 2.92 14.59
N THR A 39 -5.65 2.86 13.81
CA THR A 39 -6.31 4.06 13.24
C THR A 39 -7.68 4.35 13.84
N GLY A 40 -8.26 3.39 14.56
CA GLY A 40 -9.60 3.54 15.12
C GLY A 40 -10.75 3.24 14.17
N ASP A 41 -10.47 2.75 12.96
CA ASP A 41 -11.49 2.42 11.98
C ASP A 41 -11.88 0.93 12.10
N HIS A 42 -12.88 0.66 12.93
CA HIS A 42 -13.38 -0.69 13.21
C HIS A 42 -14.70 -0.96 12.52
N GLN A 43 -14.94 -0.38 11.35
CA GLN A 43 -16.16 -0.66 10.60
C GLN A 43 -16.28 -2.16 10.30
N TRP A 44 -17.49 -2.72 10.42
CA TRP A 44 -17.71 -4.16 10.31
C TRP A 44 -17.26 -4.77 8.98
N ILE A 45 -17.27 -3.99 7.91
CA ILE A 45 -16.81 -4.48 6.58
C ILE A 45 -15.34 -4.90 6.58
N HIS A 46 -14.57 -4.43 7.56
CA HIS A 46 -13.15 -4.74 7.68
C HIS A 46 -12.88 -5.80 8.76
N VAL A 47 -13.60 -5.75 9.87
CA VAL A 47 -13.20 -6.50 11.07
C VAL A 47 -14.17 -7.61 11.51
N ASP A 48 -15.34 -7.72 10.89
CA ASP A 48 -16.35 -8.71 11.27
C ASP A 48 -16.61 -9.68 10.12
N PRO A 49 -15.87 -10.81 10.06
CA PRO A 49 -16.02 -11.78 8.97
C PRO A 49 -17.41 -12.39 8.86
N GLU A 50 -18.11 -12.62 10.00
CA GLU A 50 -19.45 -13.23 10.00
C GLU A 50 -20.45 -12.27 9.36
N ARG A 51 -20.45 -11.01 9.79
CA ARG A 51 -21.34 -10.01 9.23
C ARG A 51 -21.00 -9.70 7.79
N ALA A 52 -19.70 -9.65 7.45
CA ALA A 52 -19.25 -9.37 6.10
C ALA A 52 -19.63 -10.47 5.11
N ALA A 53 -19.77 -11.71 5.55
CA ALA A 53 -20.19 -12.81 4.70
C ALA A 53 -21.57 -12.55 4.08
N ASP A 54 -22.44 -11.87 4.79
CA ASP A 54 -23.79 -11.50 4.33
C ASP A 54 -23.83 -10.08 3.74
N GLY A 55 -22.68 -9.41 3.66
CA GLY A 55 -22.57 -8.05 3.15
C GLY A 55 -22.33 -7.99 1.64
N PRO A 56 -22.15 -6.77 1.12
CA PRO A 56 -22.07 -6.54 -0.33
C PRO A 56 -20.86 -7.17 -1.00
N PHE A 57 -19.79 -7.45 -0.25
CA PHE A 57 -18.54 -8.01 -0.81
C PHE A 57 -18.39 -9.52 -0.56
N GLY A 58 -19.27 -10.13 0.25
CA GLY A 58 -19.23 -11.55 0.59
C GLY A 58 -18.14 -11.95 1.58
N LYS A 59 -17.27 -11.04 1.95
CA LYS A 59 -16.18 -11.23 2.91
C LYS A 59 -15.69 -9.87 3.37
N THR A 60 -14.81 -9.86 4.37
CA THR A 60 -14.16 -8.61 4.79
C THR A 60 -13.24 -8.10 3.69
N ILE A 61 -13.04 -6.80 3.68
CA ILE A 61 -12.14 -6.13 2.75
C ILE A 61 -11.11 -5.30 3.52
N ALA A 62 -9.94 -5.09 2.92
CA ALA A 62 -8.94 -4.21 3.49
C ALA A 62 -9.41 -2.76 3.42
N HIS A 63 -9.03 -1.96 4.43
CA HIS A 63 -9.22 -0.51 4.35
C HIS A 63 -8.48 0.02 3.12
N GLY A 64 -9.09 0.96 2.41
CA GLY A 64 -8.40 1.63 1.31
C GLY A 64 -7.10 2.28 1.79
N TYR A 65 -7.13 2.90 2.97
CA TYR A 65 -5.94 3.52 3.55
C TYR A 65 -4.87 2.52 3.98
N LEU A 66 -5.24 1.28 4.33
CA LEU A 66 -4.25 0.23 4.54
C LEU A 66 -3.51 -0.07 3.23
N THR A 67 -4.25 -0.27 2.15
CA THR A 67 -3.68 -0.53 0.84
C THR A 67 -2.73 0.59 0.41
N LEU A 68 -3.14 1.85 0.59
CA LEU A 68 -2.28 2.99 0.31
C LEU A 68 -1.03 2.99 1.18
N SER A 69 -1.17 2.69 2.47
CA SER A 69 -0.06 2.69 3.42
C SER A 69 1.02 1.66 3.06
N LEU A 70 0.65 0.57 2.39
CA LEU A 70 1.60 -0.45 1.98
C LEU A 70 2.55 0.01 0.87
N ALA A 71 2.31 1.17 0.26
CA ALA A 71 3.21 1.74 -0.74
C ALA A 71 4.64 1.83 -0.21
N ASN A 72 4.83 2.16 1.06
CA ASN A 72 6.15 2.26 1.67
C ASN A 72 6.82 0.90 1.89
N MET A 73 6.06 -0.18 1.92
CA MET A 73 6.61 -1.54 1.92
C MET A 73 7.03 -1.96 0.51
N PHE A 74 6.21 -1.63 -0.49
CA PHE A 74 6.44 -2.08 -1.86
C PHE A 74 7.50 -1.26 -2.58
N LEU A 75 7.54 0.05 -2.36
CA LEU A 75 8.41 0.94 -3.11
C LEU A 75 9.89 0.57 -2.98
N PRO A 76 10.43 0.25 -1.80
CA PRO A 76 11.83 -0.17 -1.67
C PRO A 76 12.17 -1.46 -2.42
N GLN A 77 11.18 -2.30 -2.72
CA GLN A 77 11.40 -3.50 -3.53
C GLN A 77 11.55 -3.17 -5.01
N ILE A 78 11.02 -2.04 -5.43
CA ILE A 78 11.00 -1.59 -6.82
C ILE A 78 12.18 -0.65 -7.10
N MET A 79 12.46 0.27 -6.17
CA MET A 79 13.36 1.39 -6.39
C MET A 79 14.18 1.66 -5.14
N GLN A 80 15.47 1.92 -5.34
CA GLN A 80 16.36 2.37 -4.28
C GLN A 80 17.10 3.61 -4.78
N VAL A 81 17.17 4.64 -3.94
CA VAL A 81 17.90 5.88 -4.24
C VAL A 81 19.01 6.04 -3.22
N ASN A 82 20.24 6.09 -3.70
CA ASN A 82 21.42 6.29 -2.86
C ASN A 82 21.66 7.78 -2.58
N ASN A 83 22.56 8.06 -1.65
CA ASN A 83 22.97 9.42 -1.27
C ASN A 83 21.82 10.26 -0.74
N VAL A 84 20.94 9.61 0.05
CA VAL A 84 19.90 10.28 0.83
C VAL A 84 20.02 9.80 2.27
N SER A 85 19.73 10.69 3.23
CA SER A 85 19.76 10.33 4.65
C SER A 85 18.42 9.67 5.09
N ARG A 86 17.32 10.03 4.43
CA ARG A 86 16.00 9.49 4.75
C ARG A 86 15.01 9.86 3.65
N GLY A 87 13.89 9.12 3.62
CA GLY A 87 12.75 9.45 2.80
C GLY A 87 11.56 9.83 3.68
N VAL A 88 10.84 10.85 3.29
CA VAL A 88 9.64 11.30 4.00
C VAL A 88 8.49 11.44 3.01
N ASN A 89 7.33 10.91 3.38
CA ASN A 89 6.15 11.04 2.54
C ASN A 89 5.68 12.49 2.53
N TYR A 90 5.59 13.07 1.35
CA TYR A 90 5.08 14.43 1.16
C TYR A 90 3.58 14.44 0.97
N GLY A 91 3.07 13.54 0.12
CA GLY A 91 1.64 13.48 -0.18
C GLY A 91 1.34 12.73 -1.47
N CYS A 92 0.08 12.79 -1.85
CA CYS A 92 -0.43 12.21 -3.09
C CYS A 92 -1.23 13.27 -3.84
N GLU A 93 -1.09 13.29 -5.17
CA GLU A 93 -1.89 14.21 -6.01
C GLU A 93 -3.35 13.75 -6.08
N LYS A 94 -3.56 12.44 -6.16
CA LYS A 94 -4.89 11.89 -6.33
C LYS A 94 -4.89 10.44 -5.88
N VAL A 95 -5.85 10.07 -5.03
CA VAL A 95 -6.00 8.69 -4.54
C VAL A 95 -7.44 8.25 -4.76
N ARG A 96 -7.62 7.06 -5.33
CA ARG A 96 -8.92 6.42 -5.50
C ARG A 96 -8.79 4.94 -5.23
N PHE A 97 -9.86 4.35 -4.70
CA PHE A 97 -9.95 2.92 -4.43
C PHE A 97 -11.10 2.34 -5.26
N PRO A 98 -10.87 2.08 -6.57
CA PRO A 98 -11.95 1.71 -7.48
C PRO A 98 -12.50 0.30 -7.26
N ALA A 99 -11.76 -0.55 -6.55
CA ALA A 99 -12.17 -1.92 -6.30
C ALA A 99 -11.76 -2.34 -4.89
N PRO A 100 -12.59 -3.17 -4.21
CA PRO A 100 -12.23 -3.69 -2.89
C PRO A 100 -11.08 -4.69 -2.97
N VAL A 101 -10.33 -4.80 -1.89
CA VAL A 101 -9.30 -5.84 -1.69
C VAL A 101 -9.84 -6.82 -0.67
N PRO A 102 -10.38 -7.94 -1.13
CA PRO A 102 -11.00 -8.93 -0.25
C PRO A 102 -9.99 -9.78 0.52
#